data_f841bd722b5e1b0558e3c8912a97d6af
#
_entry.id   f841bd722b5e1b0558e3c8912a97d6af
#
_cell.length_a   1.000
_cell.length_b   1.000
_cell.length_c   1.000
_cell.angle_alpha   90.00
_cell.angle_beta   90.00
_cell.angle_gamma   90.00
#
_symmetry.space_group_name_H-M   'P 1'
#
loop_
_entity.id
_entity.type
_entity.pdbx_description
1 polymer ?
#
loop_
_entity_poly.entity_id
_entity_poly.type
_entity_poly.pdbx_seq_one_letter_code
_entity_poly.pdbx_strand_id
1 'polypeptide(L)'
;MALDFLKEFDFFTGVPDSLLSNLCSYLIETYGISKHHIIAANEGNAVALAAGYHLATGKVPVVYMQNSGEGNIINPVASLMNDKVYGIPCVFTVGWRGEPGIHDEPQHIYQGEVTLKLLEDMDIRTFVISKETTEAEAAAAMDAFRPLLAAGKQVAFVVRKGALRYDGKVVYKNSHTLLR
;
A
#
# COMPACT_ATOMS: atom_id res chain seq x y z
N MET A 1 4.66 -12.53 8.79
CA MET A 1 5.82 -11.70 8.52
C MET A 1 5.65 -10.38 9.25
N ALA A 2 6.68 -9.87 9.92
CA ALA A 2 6.67 -8.55 10.52
C ALA A 2 6.66 -7.45 9.45
N LEU A 3 6.46 -6.19 9.87
CA LEU A 3 6.33 -5.04 8.96
C LEU A 3 7.65 -4.27 8.79
N ASP A 4 8.79 -4.94 9.05
CA ASP A 4 10.11 -4.28 9.11
C ASP A 4 10.53 -3.66 7.77
N PHE A 5 10.10 -4.24 6.65
CA PHE A 5 10.35 -3.73 5.31
C PHE A 5 9.72 -2.36 5.03
N LEU A 6 8.79 -1.90 5.88
CA LEU A 6 8.16 -0.58 5.77
C LEU A 6 8.72 0.45 6.76
N LYS A 7 9.59 0.05 7.71
CA LYS A 7 10.08 0.95 8.78
C LYS A 7 10.99 2.07 8.29
N GLU A 8 11.52 1.97 7.08
CA GLU A 8 12.35 3.03 6.49
C GLU A 8 11.54 4.21 5.93
N PHE A 9 10.23 4.06 5.79
CA PHE A 9 9.34 5.09 5.27
C PHE A 9 8.70 5.87 6.41
N ASP A 10 8.49 7.15 6.21
CA ASP A 10 7.92 8.06 7.21
C ASP A 10 6.62 8.75 6.78
N PHE A 11 6.06 8.36 5.61
CA PHE A 11 4.77 8.82 5.15
C PHE A 11 3.94 7.68 4.55
N PHE A 12 2.75 7.53 5.11
CA PHE A 12 1.78 6.51 4.73
C PHE A 12 0.43 7.15 4.44
N THR A 13 -0.22 6.74 3.37
CA THR A 13 -1.59 7.13 3.09
C THR A 13 -2.32 5.99 2.39
N GLY A 14 -3.63 5.94 2.49
CA GLY A 14 -4.38 4.87 1.86
C GLY A 14 -5.80 4.76 2.35
N VAL A 15 -6.47 3.72 1.87
CA VAL A 15 -7.82 3.34 2.28
C VAL A 15 -7.72 2.04 3.09
N PRO A 16 -8.17 2.03 4.36
CA PRO A 16 -8.09 0.84 5.19
C PRO A 16 -8.83 -0.36 4.60
N ASP A 17 -8.22 -1.53 4.72
CA ASP A 17 -8.79 -2.81 4.32
C ASP A 17 -8.63 -3.87 5.42
N SER A 18 -9.60 -4.76 5.55
CA SER A 18 -9.60 -5.81 6.58
C SER A 18 -8.47 -6.83 6.40
N LEU A 19 -8.04 -7.11 5.16
CA LEU A 19 -6.91 -7.99 4.88
C LEU A 19 -5.59 -7.35 5.34
N LEU A 20 -5.49 -6.03 5.27
CA LEU A 20 -4.35 -5.23 5.74
C LEU A 20 -4.51 -4.75 7.19
N SER A 21 -5.44 -5.32 7.98
CA SER A 21 -5.72 -4.88 9.36
C SER A 21 -4.46 -4.80 10.24
N ASN A 22 -3.51 -5.72 10.09
CA ASN A 22 -2.26 -5.71 10.84
C ASN A 22 -1.38 -4.50 10.46
N LEU A 23 -1.31 -4.13 9.18
CA LEU A 23 -0.64 -2.92 8.73
C LEU A 23 -1.35 -1.66 9.27
N CYS A 24 -2.68 -1.59 9.13
CA CYS A 24 -3.46 -0.45 9.62
C CYS A 24 -3.28 -0.27 11.14
N SER A 25 -3.28 -1.37 11.91
CA SER A 25 -3.04 -1.34 13.35
C SER A 25 -1.65 -0.81 13.69
N TYR A 26 -0.61 -1.29 13.00
CA TYR A 26 0.75 -0.80 13.16
C TYR A 26 0.84 0.71 12.88
N LEU A 27 0.25 1.19 11.79
CA LEU A 27 0.29 2.60 11.41
C LEU A 27 -0.45 3.49 12.41
N ILE A 28 -1.62 3.05 12.90
CA ILE A 28 -2.38 3.79 13.92
C ILE A 28 -1.62 3.82 15.24
N GLU A 29 -1.00 2.73 15.67
CA GLU A 29 -0.25 2.70 16.93
C GLU A 29 1.03 3.53 16.85
N THR A 30 1.74 3.47 15.71
CA THR A 30 3.03 4.15 15.53
C THR A 30 2.87 5.63 15.25
N TYR A 31 1.96 6.01 14.37
CA TYR A 31 1.84 7.38 13.84
C TYR A 31 0.52 8.07 14.19
N GLY A 32 -0.51 7.33 14.59
CA GLY A 32 -1.88 7.87 14.71
C GLY A 32 -2.42 8.34 13.36
N ILE A 33 -3.39 9.26 13.39
CA ILE A 33 -3.77 10.08 12.23
C ILE A 33 -3.01 11.39 12.35
N SER A 34 -2.04 11.60 11.46
CA SER A 34 -1.07 12.69 11.57
C SER A 34 -0.51 13.08 10.20
N LYS A 35 0.48 13.99 10.19
CA LYS A 35 1.24 14.31 8.97
C LYS A 35 2.06 13.15 8.40
N HIS A 36 2.25 12.07 9.16
CA HIS A 36 2.96 10.85 8.75
C HIS A 36 2.01 9.74 8.29
N HIS A 37 0.74 9.80 8.69
CA HIS A 37 -0.26 8.81 8.30
C HIS A 37 -1.62 9.47 8.08
N ILE A 38 -2.07 9.49 6.83
CA ILE A 38 -3.32 10.10 6.39
C ILE A 38 -4.23 9.02 5.79
N ILE A 39 -5.42 8.86 6.36
CA ILE A 39 -6.46 8.03 5.75
C ILE A 39 -7.14 8.87 4.66
N ALA A 40 -7.10 8.37 3.43
CA ALA A 40 -7.67 9.06 2.28
C ALA A 40 -9.14 8.68 2.04
N ALA A 41 -9.87 9.54 1.35
CA ALA A 41 -11.27 9.30 0.98
C ALA A 41 -11.44 8.21 -0.09
N ASN A 42 -10.45 8.08 -0.98
CA ASN A 42 -10.31 6.99 -1.95
C ASN A 42 -8.83 6.84 -2.36
N GLU A 43 -8.53 5.78 -3.12
CA GLU A 43 -7.16 5.42 -3.48
C GLU A 43 -6.51 6.43 -4.44
N GLY A 44 -7.28 7.02 -5.35
CA GLY A 44 -6.80 8.11 -6.22
C GLY A 44 -6.36 9.34 -5.42
N ASN A 45 -7.11 9.69 -4.36
CA ASN A 45 -6.72 10.76 -3.43
C ASN A 45 -5.47 10.39 -2.64
N ALA A 46 -5.31 9.10 -2.24
CA ALA A 46 -4.09 8.64 -1.59
C ALA A 46 -2.87 8.80 -2.49
N VAL A 47 -2.99 8.45 -3.78
CA VAL A 47 -1.92 8.65 -4.78
C VAL A 47 -1.58 10.13 -4.93
N ALA A 48 -2.57 11.02 -4.98
CA ALA A 48 -2.34 12.46 -5.07
C ALA A 48 -1.61 13.01 -3.83
N LEU A 49 -1.97 12.56 -2.62
CA LEU A 49 -1.27 12.92 -1.37
C LEU A 49 0.17 12.42 -1.38
N ALA A 50 0.38 11.17 -1.82
CA ALA A 50 1.71 10.57 -1.95
C ALA A 50 2.59 11.34 -2.95
N ALA A 51 2.03 11.70 -4.11
CA ALA A 51 2.73 12.51 -5.10
C ALA A 51 3.14 13.88 -4.55
N GLY A 52 2.21 14.57 -3.87
CA GLY A 52 2.47 15.85 -3.21
C GLY A 52 3.55 15.75 -2.14
N TYR A 53 3.53 14.68 -1.33
CA TYR A 53 4.57 14.42 -0.34
C TYR A 53 5.95 14.25 -0.98
N HIS A 54 6.05 13.43 -2.05
CA HIS A 54 7.31 13.25 -2.76
C HIS A 54 7.83 14.58 -3.34
N LEU A 55 6.98 15.33 -4.04
CA LEU A 55 7.36 16.60 -4.65
C LEU A 55 7.83 17.63 -3.63
N ALA A 56 7.27 17.62 -2.42
CA ALA A 56 7.64 18.53 -1.35
C ALA A 56 8.92 18.12 -0.60
N THR A 57 9.24 16.82 -0.53
CA THR A 57 10.28 16.31 0.37
C THR A 57 11.40 15.53 -0.32
N GLY A 58 11.19 15.07 -1.54
CA GLY A 58 12.08 14.14 -2.25
C GLY A 58 12.05 12.70 -1.70
N LYS A 59 11.24 12.41 -0.67
CA LYS A 59 11.16 11.10 -0.04
C LYS A 59 10.13 10.20 -0.72
N VAL A 60 10.28 8.88 -0.54
CA VAL A 60 9.37 7.88 -1.11
C VAL A 60 8.18 7.65 -0.16
N PRO A 61 6.94 7.85 -0.62
CA PRO A 61 5.73 7.55 0.15
C PRO A 61 5.33 6.08 0.02
N VAL A 62 4.48 5.63 0.97
CA VAL A 62 3.78 4.34 0.92
C VAL A 62 2.28 4.59 0.78
N VAL A 63 1.66 3.93 -0.21
CA VAL A 63 0.21 3.92 -0.40
C VAL A 63 -0.33 2.52 -0.17
N TYR A 64 -1.29 2.37 0.74
CA TYR A 64 -1.91 1.08 1.04
C TYR A 64 -3.38 1.05 0.63
N MET A 65 -3.84 -0.11 0.14
CA MET A 65 -5.20 -0.27 -0.35
C MET A 65 -5.61 -1.74 -0.47
N GLN A 66 -6.91 -1.98 -0.59
CA GLN A 66 -7.42 -3.24 -1.13
C GLN A 66 -7.21 -3.26 -2.65
N ASN A 67 -7.02 -4.42 -3.27
CA ASN A 67 -6.89 -4.54 -4.73
C ASN A 67 -8.09 -3.99 -5.52
N SER A 68 -9.29 -3.92 -4.93
CA SER A 68 -10.43 -3.24 -5.56
C SER A 68 -10.18 -1.74 -5.82
N GLY A 69 -9.26 -1.14 -5.07
CA GLY A 69 -8.84 0.25 -5.26
C GLY A 69 -7.91 0.49 -6.45
N GLU A 70 -7.37 -0.56 -7.06
CA GLU A 70 -6.46 -0.44 -8.22
C GLU A 70 -7.11 0.33 -9.38
N GLY A 71 -8.41 0.18 -9.60
CA GLY A 71 -9.14 0.94 -10.61
C GLY A 71 -9.08 2.46 -10.38
N ASN A 72 -9.03 2.91 -9.12
CA ASN A 72 -8.98 4.33 -8.76
C ASN A 72 -7.58 4.94 -8.93
N ILE A 73 -6.53 4.11 -9.00
CA ILE A 73 -5.15 4.60 -9.16
C ILE A 73 -4.65 4.59 -10.60
N ILE A 74 -5.36 3.98 -11.55
CA ILE A 74 -4.92 3.86 -12.95
C ILE A 74 -4.56 5.24 -13.51
N ASN A 75 -5.50 6.18 -13.46
CA ASN A 75 -5.25 7.50 -14.02
C ASN A 75 -4.13 8.28 -13.29
N PRO A 76 -4.12 8.43 -11.95
CA PRO A 76 -3.06 9.18 -11.30
C PRO A 76 -1.69 8.50 -11.41
N VAL A 77 -1.60 7.17 -11.50
CA VAL A 77 -0.33 6.49 -11.79
C VAL A 77 0.11 6.79 -13.22
N ALA A 78 -0.75 6.56 -14.21
CA ALA A 78 -0.40 6.71 -15.62
C ALA A 78 -0.14 8.16 -16.04
N SER A 79 -0.93 9.12 -15.50
CA SER A 79 -0.92 10.52 -15.97
C SER A 79 -0.15 11.48 -15.07
N LEU A 80 0.27 11.04 -13.86
CA LEU A 80 1.03 11.87 -12.92
C LEU A 80 2.33 11.19 -12.48
N MET A 81 2.26 9.96 -11.91
CA MET A 81 3.44 9.35 -11.29
C MET A 81 4.39 8.67 -12.27
N ASN A 82 3.91 8.22 -13.43
CA ASN A 82 4.72 7.47 -14.40
C ASN A 82 6.02 8.19 -14.75
N ASP A 83 7.11 7.44 -15.00
CA ASP A 83 8.43 7.96 -15.33
C ASP A 83 8.46 8.79 -16.63
N LYS A 84 7.49 8.59 -17.53
CA LYS A 84 7.29 9.43 -18.74
C LYS A 84 6.61 10.76 -18.46
N VAL A 85 6.17 11.02 -17.21
CA VAL A 85 5.50 12.26 -16.81
C VAL A 85 6.35 12.97 -15.75
N TYR A 86 6.15 12.68 -14.47
CA TYR A 86 6.93 13.30 -13.38
C TYR A 86 7.91 12.34 -12.72
N GLY A 87 7.84 11.04 -12.97
CA GLY A 87 8.72 10.05 -12.37
C GLY A 87 8.65 10.03 -10.84
N ILE A 88 7.45 9.94 -10.27
CA ILE A 88 7.24 9.99 -8.83
C ILE A 88 7.30 8.57 -8.26
N PRO A 89 8.33 8.21 -7.47
CA PRO A 89 8.43 6.89 -6.86
C PRO A 89 7.36 6.69 -5.79
N CYS A 90 6.87 5.47 -5.68
CA CYS A 90 5.92 5.09 -4.62
C CYS A 90 5.99 3.60 -4.34
N VAL A 91 5.84 3.22 -3.08
CA VAL A 91 5.61 1.83 -2.68
C VAL A 91 4.13 1.63 -2.43
N PHE A 92 3.51 0.76 -3.21
CA PHE A 92 2.15 0.31 -2.97
C PHE A 92 2.15 -0.93 -2.06
N THR A 93 1.20 -0.99 -1.13
CA THR A 93 0.89 -2.19 -0.34
C THR A 93 -0.55 -2.57 -0.61
N VAL A 94 -0.74 -3.63 -1.39
CA VAL A 94 -2.05 -4.02 -1.94
C VAL A 94 -2.52 -5.30 -1.26
N GLY A 95 -3.66 -5.24 -0.57
CA GLY A 95 -4.31 -6.42 -0.02
C GLY A 95 -5.02 -7.21 -1.12
N TRP A 96 -4.63 -8.46 -1.33
CA TRP A 96 -5.14 -9.30 -2.41
C TRP A 96 -6.41 -10.04 -1.99
N ARG A 97 -7.58 -9.42 -2.20
CA ARG A 97 -8.88 -10.07 -2.06
C ARG A 97 -9.21 -10.83 -3.35
N GLY A 98 -9.93 -11.95 -3.19
CA GLY A 98 -10.34 -12.78 -4.33
C GLY A 98 -9.17 -13.46 -5.05
N GLU A 99 -8.04 -13.71 -4.37
CA GLU A 99 -6.92 -14.46 -4.95
C GLU A 99 -7.42 -15.77 -5.56
N PRO A 100 -7.03 -16.13 -6.80
CA PRO A 100 -7.45 -17.36 -7.45
C PRO A 100 -7.18 -18.61 -6.59
N GLY A 101 -8.22 -19.45 -6.43
CA GLY A 101 -8.14 -20.65 -5.60
C GLY A 101 -8.40 -20.43 -4.10
N ILE A 102 -8.56 -19.19 -3.64
CA ILE A 102 -8.91 -18.86 -2.27
C ILE A 102 -10.37 -18.39 -2.20
N HIS A 103 -11.14 -18.97 -1.26
CA HIS A 103 -12.53 -18.56 -1.08
C HIS A 103 -12.60 -17.11 -0.57
N ASP A 104 -13.37 -16.29 -1.28
CA ASP A 104 -13.68 -14.91 -0.91
C ASP A 104 -15.11 -14.56 -1.37
N GLU A 105 -15.58 -13.36 -1.04
CA GLU A 105 -16.90 -12.88 -1.45
C GLU A 105 -16.99 -12.68 -2.98
N PRO A 106 -18.17 -12.91 -3.59
CA PRO A 106 -18.32 -12.88 -5.06
C PRO A 106 -17.79 -11.63 -5.75
N GLN A 107 -17.95 -10.46 -5.12
CA GLN A 107 -17.47 -9.18 -5.67
C GLN A 107 -15.94 -9.08 -5.75
N HIS A 108 -15.21 -9.93 -5.06
CA HIS A 108 -13.75 -9.94 -5.07
C HIS A 108 -13.14 -10.91 -6.08
N ILE A 109 -13.91 -11.90 -6.58
CA ILE A 109 -13.37 -13.01 -7.38
C ILE A 109 -12.69 -12.48 -8.63
N TYR A 110 -13.41 -11.77 -9.49
CA TYR A 110 -12.84 -11.24 -10.76
C TYR A 110 -11.75 -10.20 -10.50
N GLN A 111 -11.94 -9.34 -9.49
CA GLN A 111 -10.91 -8.37 -9.09
C GLN A 111 -9.61 -9.07 -8.69
N GLY A 112 -9.69 -10.19 -7.97
CA GLY A 112 -8.52 -10.98 -7.59
C GLY A 112 -7.79 -11.60 -8.78
N GLU A 113 -8.52 -12.04 -9.81
CA GLU A 113 -7.96 -12.61 -11.04
C GLU A 113 -7.14 -11.59 -11.84
N VAL A 114 -7.56 -10.32 -11.87
CA VAL A 114 -6.92 -9.27 -12.69
C VAL A 114 -5.86 -8.46 -11.94
N THR A 115 -5.77 -8.57 -10.61
CA THR A 115 -4.90 -7.75 -9.74
C THR A 115 -3.46 -7.65 -10.24
N LEU A 116 -2.77 -8.76 -10.39
CA LEU A 116 -1.36 -8.74 -10.80
C LEU A 116 -1.17 -8.20 -12.21
N LYS A 117 -2.13 -8.49 -13.09
CA LYS A 117 -2.07 -8.01 -14.47
C LYS A 117 -2.31 -6.50 -14.57
N LEU A 118 -3.23 -5.95 -13.77
CA LEU A 118 -3.45 -4.49 -13.73
C LEU A 118 -2.19 -3.75 -13.25
N LEU A 119 -1.50 -4.27 -12.24
CA LEU A 119 -0.24 -3.70 -11.76
C LEU A 119 0.85 -3.80 -12.83
N GLU A 120 0.97 -4.94 -13.53
CA GLU A 120 1.90 -5.12 -14.64
C GLU A 120 1.62 -4.16 -15.80
N ASP A 121 0.36 -4.00 -16.20
CA ASP A 121 -0.04 -3.09 -17.27
C ASP A 121 0.24 -1.61 -16.94
N MET A 122 0.34 -1.27 -15.66
CA MET A 122 0.78 0.05 -15.17
C MET A 122 2.32 0.17 -15.00
N ASP A 123 3.12 -0.80 -15.42
CA ASP A 123 4.57 -0.89 -15.22
C ASP A 123 5.00 -0.88 -13.73
N ILE A 124 4.13 -1.36 -12.85
CA ILE A 124 4.41 -1.48 -11.41
C ILE A 124 5.02 -2.85 -11.12
N ARG A 125 6.28 -2.86 -10.71
CA ARG A 125 6.97 -4.10 -10.32
C ARG A 125 6.41 -4.64 -9.02
N THR A 126 6.00 -5.93 -9.01
CA THR A 126 5.35 -6.56 -7.85
C THR A 126 6.21 -7.60 -7.17
N PHE A 127 6.01 -7.74 -5.85
CA PHE A 127 6.44 -8.89 -5.04
C PHE A 127 5.25 -9.37 -4.20
N VAL A 128 4.91 -10.65 -4.28
CA VAL A 128 3.78 -11.22 -3.55
C VAL A 128 4.25 -11.72 -2.19
N ILE A 129 3.65 -11.19 -1.13
CA ILE A 129 3.90 -11.60 0.26
C ILE A 129 2.85 -12.65 0.66
N SER A 130 3.32 -13.82 1.07
CA SER A 130 2.51 -14.92 1.61
C SER A 130 2.84 -15.21 3.08
N LYS A 131 2.17 -16.20 3.66
CA LYS A 131 2.47 -16.66 5.03
C LYS A 131 3.85 -17.30 5.16
N GLU A 132 4.34 -17.85 4.07
CA GLU A 132 5.63 -18.54 3.94
C GLU A 132 6.77 -17.56 3.66
N THR A 133 6.47 -16.34 3.21
CA THR A 133 7.47 -15.31 2.92
C THR A 133 8.23 -14.94 4.19
N THR A 134 9.54 -15.09 4.15
CA THR A 134 10.45 -14.72 5.24
C THR A 134 10.77 -13.22 5.23
N GLU A 135 11.24 -12.71 6.35
CA GLU A 135 11.71 -11.31 6.45
C GLU A 135 12.90 -11.04 5.52
N ALA A 136 13.78 -12.04 5.35
CA ALA A 136 14.92 -11.93 4.44
C ALA A 136 14.49 -11.82 2.97
N GLU A 137 13.47 -12.57 2.55
CA GLU A 137 12.90 -12.46 1.19
C GLU A 137 12.22 -11.12 0.96
N ALA A 138 11.48 -10.60 1.94
CA ALA A 138 10.85 -9.27 1.82
C ALA A 138 11.91 -8.14 1.79
N ALA A 139 12.98 -8.26 2.57
CA ALA A 139 14.11 -7.33 2.54
C ALA A 139 14.82 -7.38 1.18
N ALA A 140 15.10 -8.57 0.66
CA ALA A 140 15.70 -8.75 -0.66
C ALA A 140 14.82 -8.17 -1.79
N ALA A 141 13.48 -8.31 -1.69
CA ALA A 141 12.54 -7.69 -2.62
C ALA A 141 12.61 -6.17 -2.54
N MET A 142 12.68 -5.58 -1.33
CA MET A 142 12.87 -4.15 -1.15
C MET A 142 14.20 -3.69 -1.75
N ASP A 143 15.30 -4.42 -1.53
CA ASP A 143 16.61 -4.09 -2.13
C ASP A 143 16.55 -4.10 -3.66
N ALA A 144 15.82 -5.06 -4.26
CA ALA A 144 15.57 -5.10 -5.70
C ALA A 144 14.68 -3.93 -6.19
N PHE A 145 13.81 -3.39 -5.34
CA PHE A 145 12.94 -2.25 -5.64
C PHE A 145 13.66 -0.90 -5.55
N ARG A 146 14.70 -0.77 -4.72
CA ARG A 146 15.42 0.50 -4.52
C ARG A 146 15.92 1.16 -5.83
N PRO A 147 16.54 0.44 -6.78
CA PRO A 147 16.94 1.04 -8.05
C PRO A 147 15.76 1.56 -8.88
N LEU A 148 14.61 0.86 -8.81
CA LEU A 148 13.39 1.29 -9.51
C LEU A 148 12.82 2.57 -8.88
N LEU A 149 12.75 2.61 -7.55
CA LEU A 149 12.31 3.80 -6.80
C LEU A 149 13.25 4.99 -7.07
N ALA A 150 14.58 4.77 -7.11
CA ALA A 150 15.55 5.80 -7.45
C ALA A 150 15.39 6.29 -8.89
N ALA A 151 14.87 5.47 -9.80
CA ALA A 151 14.54 5.83 -11.17
C ALA A 151 13.14 6.49 -11.32
N GLY A 152 12.45 6.81 -10.22
CA GLY A 152 11.11 7.42 -10.24
C GLY A 152 9.98 6.45 -10.57
N LYS A 153 10.21 5.14 -10.46
CA LYS A 153 9.20 4.11 -10.73
C LYS A 153 8.42 3.73 -9.48
N GLN A 154 7.26 3.11 -9.70
CA GLN A 154 6.40 2.59 -8.67
C GLN A 154 6.65 1.08 -8.51
N VAL A 155 6.49 0.59 -7.27
CA VAL A 155 6.61 -0.83 -6.92
C VAL A 155 5.47 -1.24 -6.01
N ALA A 156 5.17 -2.54 -5.93
CA ALA A 156 4.08 -3.02 -5.08
C ALA A 156 4.44 -4.30 -4.31
N PHE A 157 4.12 -4.30 -3.03
CA PHE A 157 3.95 -5.51 -2.25
C PHE A 157 2.48 -5.93 -2.30
N VAL A 158 2.20 -7.08 -2.91
CA VAL A 158 0.86 -7.66 -2.98
C VAL A 158 0.72 -8.68 -1.85
N VAL A 159 -0.18 -8.42 -0.93
CA VAL A 159 -0.27 -9.13 0.35
C VAL A 159 -1.40 -10.14 0.33
N ARG A 160 -1.08 -11.42 0.49
CA ARG A 160 -2.02 -12.52 0.64
C ARG A 160 -2.70 -12.52 2.01
N LYS A 161 -3.88 -13.12 2.09
CA LYS A 161 -4.65 -13.24 3.35
C LYS A 161 -3.82 -13.88 4.47
N GLY A 162 -3.69 -13.14 5.58
CA GLY A 162 -3.00 -13.60 6.78
C GLY A 162 -1.47 -13.62 6.69
N ALA A 163 -0.88 -12.98 5.68
CA ALA A 163 0.58 -12.93 5.50
C ALA A 163 1.27 -11.98 6.49
N LEU A 164 0.64 -10.85 6.81
CA LEU A 164 1.21 -9.90 7.77
C LEU A 164 0.84 -10.27 9.21
N ARG A 165 1.74 -9.96 10.15
CA ARG A 165 1.54 -10.13 11.59
C ARG A 165 1.93 -8.85 12.32
N TYR A 166 1.11 -8.48 13.29
CA TYR A 166 1.37 -7.40 14.21
C TYR A 166 0.79 -7.74 15.59
N ASP A 167 1.63 -7.74 16.60
CA ASP A 167 1.26 -8.16 17.96
C ASP A 167 0.84 -6.99 18.86
N GLY A 168 0.82 -5.76 18.33
CA GLY A 168 0.38 -4.57 19.04
C GLY A 168 -1.12 -4.60 19.33
N LYS A 169 -1.52 -3.97 20.43
CA LYS A 169 -2.93 -3.80 20.82
C LYS A 169 -3.35 -2.37 20.53
N VAL A 170 -4.02 -2.16 19.41
CA VAL A 170 -4.64 -0.86 19.13
C VAL A 170 -5.79 -0.64 20.11
N VAL A 171 -5.65 0.32 20.99
CA VAL A 171 -6.74 0.81 21.83
C VAL A 171 -7.39 1.99 21.12
N TYR A 172 -8.50 1.74 20.43
CA TYR A 172 -9.32 2.82 19.87
C TYR A 172 -9.96 3.61 21.01
N LYS A 173 -9.42 4.75 21.35
CA LYS A 173 -10.10 5.72 22.20
C LYS A 173 -11.11 6.50 21.35
N ASN A 174 -12.35 6.10 21.39
CA ASN A 174 -13.45 6.93 20.87
C ASN A 174 -13.60 8.15 21.78
N SER A 175 -12.84 9.20 21.51
CA SER A 175 -13.16 10.53 22.05
C SER A 175 -14.25 11.13 21.17
N HIS A 176 -15.51 10.84 21.46
CA HIS A 176 -16.64 11.60 20.93
C HIS A 176 -16.63 13.00 21.59
N THR A 177 -15.78 13.88 21.11
CA THR A 177 -15.96 15.29 21.36
C THR A 177 -17.00 15.76 20.35
N LEU A 178 -18.26 15.69 20.73
CA LEU A 178 -19.31 16.44 20.04
C LEU A 178 -18.94 17.91 20.20
N LEU A 179 -18.50 18.53 19.13
CA LEU A 179 -18.47 20.00 19.03
C LEU A 179 -19.93 20.45 19.11
N ARG A 180 -20.29 21.03 20.26
CA ARG A 180 -21.54 21.81 20.44
C ARG A 180 -21.37 23.20 19.88
#